data_5f04be14079ecfd795a1b6eaa0c0bd3d
#
_entry.id   5f04be14079ecfd795a1b6eaa0c0bd3d
#
_cell.length_a   1.000
_cell.length_b   1.000
_cell.length_c   1.000
_cell.angle_alpha   90.00
_cell.angle_beta   90.00
_cell.angle_gamma   90.00
#
_symmetry.space_group_name_H-M   'P 1'
#
loop_
_entity.id
_entity.type
_entity.pdbx_description
1 polymer ?
#
loop_
_entity_poly.entity_id
_entity_poly.type
_entity_poly.pdbx_seq_one_letter_code
_entity_poly.pdbx_strand_id
1 'polypeptide(L)'
;MKSSRSQQALPTSVRRALKKLGQDISAARRRRRLSVALMAERAFISRNTLARVEKGDAGVSMGIYASVLFVLGMADRLGDLADAASDQIGLSLEEERLPRRIRAARPKSSGAGHGT
;
A
#
# COMPACT_ATOMS: atom_id res chain seq x y z
N MET A 1 -19.48 4.85 13.97
CA MET A 1 -19.24 3.54 13.42
C MET A 1 -18.43 2.66 14.33
N LYS A 2 -18.76 1.42 14.41
CA LYS A 2 -18.06 0.52 15.30
C LYS A 2 -16.88 -0.14 14.64
N SER A 3 -15.81 -0.30 15.38
CA SER A 3 -14.67 -1.07 14.89
C SER A 3 -15.03 -2.54 14.87
N SER A 4 -14.61 -3.23 13.84
CA SER A 4 -14.76 -4.66 13.79
C SER A 4 -13.72 -5.31 14.70
N ARG A 5 -13.89 -6.58 14.98
CA ARG A 5 -12.92 -7.32 15.75
C ARG A 5 -11.55 -7.31 15.07
N SER A 6 -11.55 -7.47 13.76
CA SER A 6 -10.28 -7.49 13.04
C SER A 6 -9.54 -6.17 13.17
N GLN A 7 -10.27 -5.05 13.19
CA GLN A 7 -9.62 -3.76 13.36
C GLN A 7 -9.02 -3.63 14.76
N GLN A 8 -9.76 -4.09 15.76
CA GLN A 8 -9.28 -4.02 17.13
C GLN A 8 -8.09 -4.94 17.37
N ALA A 9 -8.02 -6.04 16.62
CA ALA A 9 -6.97 -7.01 16.78
C ALA A 9 -5.75 -6.77 15.88
N LEU A 10 -5.70 -5.63 15.18
CA LEU A 10 -4.57 -5.34 14.31
C LEU A 10 -3.27 -5.25 15.12
N PRO A 11 -2.20 -5.85 14.59
CA PRO A 11 -0.89 -5.70 15.22
C PRO A 11 -0.49 -4.24 15.33
N THR A 12 0.28 -3.94 16.36
CA THR A 12 0.73 -2.57 16.60
C THR A 12 1.49 -2.01 15.40
N SER A 13 2.31 -2.84 14.76
CA SER A 13 3.07 -2.39 13.60
C SER A 13 2.17 -1.98 12.45
N VAL A 14 1.06 -2.68 12.25
CA VAL A 14 0.11 -2.33 11.20
C VAL A 14 -0.59 -1.03 11.53
N ARG A 15 -1.03 -0.87 12.78
CA ARG A 15 -1.69 0.38 13.17
C ARG A 15 -0.75 1.57 13.04
N ARG A 16 0.51 1.37 13.39
CA ARG A 16 1.51 2.42 13.26
C ARG A 16 1.72 2.80 11.81
N ALA A 17 1.78 1.80 10.93
CA ALA A 17 1.97 2.04 9.50
C ALA A 17 0.78 2.81 8.92
N LEU A 18 -0.43 2.46 9.30
CA LEU A 18 -1.62 3.15 8.82
C LEU A 18 -1.66 4.60 9.31
N LYS A 19 -1.30 4.80 10.57
CA LYS A 19 -1.26 6.14 11.11
C LYS A 19 -0.24 6.99 10.36
N LYS A 20 0.92 6.43 10.08
CA LYS A 20 1.94 7.14 9.31
C LYS A 20 1.43 7.47 7.92
N LEU A 21 0.77 6.51 7.27
CA LEU A 21 0.22 6.74 5.94
C LEU A 21 -0.76 7.91 5.96
N GLY A 22 -1.66 7.93 6.94
CA GLY A 22 -2.62 9.02 7.04
C GLY A 22 -1.94 10.36 7.25
N GLN A 23 -0.93 10.40 8.10
CA GLN A 23 -0.18 11.63 8.34
C GLN A 23 0.55 12.08 7.08
N ASP A 24 1.12 11.15 6.35
CA ASP A 24 1.83 11.48 5.12
C ASP A 24 0.86 12.00 4.06
N ILE A 25 -0.33 11.41 3.99
CA ILE A 25 -1.36 11.87 3.05
C ILE A 25 -1.78 13.30 3.41
N SER A 26 -2.00 13.56 4.68
CA SER A 26 -2.38 14.90 5.14
C SER A 26 -1.29 15.92 4.78
N ALA A 27 -0.05 15.56 5.04
CA ALA A 27 1.06 16.45 4.73
C ALA A 27 1.19 16.68 3.23
N ALA A 28 1.00 15.63 2.44
CA ALA A 28 1.09 15.75 0.98
C ALA A 28 -0.01 16.65 0.43
N ARG A 29 -1.21 16.55 1.00
CA ARG A 29 -2.31 17.43 0.61
C ARG A 29 -1.98 18.88 0.91
N ARG A 30 -1.46 19.13 2.11
CA ARG A 30 -1.15 20.49 2.52
C ARG A 30 -0.01 21.10 1.70
N ARG A 31 0.97 20.28 1.35
CA ARG A 31 2.06 20.76 0.47
C ARG A 31 1.53 21.22 -0.88
N ARG A 32 0.45 20.60 -1.35
CA ARG A 32 -0.17 20.97 -2.61
C ARG A 32 -1.22 22.05 -2.46
N ARG A 33 -1.41 22.54 -1.22
CA ARG A 33 -2.38 23.59 -0.90
C ARG A 33 -3.79 23.20 -1.33
N LEU A 34 -4.11 21.92 -1.18
CA LEU A 34 -5.45 21.43 -1.45
C LEU A 34 -6.27 21.49 -0.18
N SER A 35 -7.45 22.09 -0.26
CA SER A 35 -8.35 22.10 0.90
C SER A 35 -8.93 20.71 1.10
N VAL A 36 -9.42 20.45 2.31
CA VAL A 36 -10.12 19.20 2.59
C VAL A 36 -11.30 19.03 1.64
N ALA A 37 -12.06 20.11 1.42
CA ALA A 37 -13.23 20.03 0.56
C ALA A 37 -12.87 19.64 -0.87
N LEU A 38 -11.85 20.28 -1.42
CA LEU A 38 -11.46 20.02 -2.79
C LEU A 38 -10.87 18.62 -2.94
N MET A 39 -10.04 18.21 -1.99
CA MET A 39 -9.46 16.88 -2.02
C MET A 39 -10.54 15.81 -1.97
N ALA A 40 -11.49 15.96 -1.06
CA ALA A 40 -12.58 15.01 -0.92
C ALA A 40 -13.39 14.93 -2.21
N GLU A 41 -13.67 16.09 -2.80
CA GLU A 41 -14.42 16.14 -4.04
C GLU A 41 -13.69 15.39 -5.16
N ARG A 42 -12.40 15.63 -5.30
CA ARG A 42 -11.61 14.97 -6.35
C ARG A 42 -11.49 13.48 -6.14
N ALA A 43 -11.50 13.03 -4.90
CA ALA A 43 -11.42 11.61 -4.59
C ALA A 43 -12.80 10.95 -4.53
N PHE A 44 -13.87 11.72 -4.76
CA PHE A 44 -15.25 11.22 -4.71
C PHE A 44 -15.61 10.63 -3.36
N ILE A 45 -15.20 11.28 -2.29
CA ILE A 45 -15.51 10.85 -0.93
C ILE A 45 -15.99 12.05 -0.13
N SER A 46 -16.62 11.77 1.00
CA SER A 46 -17.04 12.83 1.91
C SER A 46 -15.84 13.39 2.64
N ARG A 47 -16.00 14.60 3.18
CA ARG A 47 -14.96 15.20 4.02
C ARG A 47 -14.72 14.34 5.25
N ASN A 48 -15.77 13.75 5.79
CA ASN A 48 -15.63 12.89 6.94
C ASN A 48 -14.78 11.66 6.62
N THR A 49 -14.99 11.08 5.45
CA THR A 49 -14.17 9.94 5.02
C THR A 49 -12.72 10.36 4.84
N LEU A 50 -12.49 11.53 4.26
CA LEU A 50 -11.11 12.00 4.12
C LEU A 50 -10.45 12.20 5.48
N ALA A 51 -11.19 12.73 6.46
CA ALA A 51 -10.66 12.88 7.79
C ALA A 51 -10.23 11.53 8.38
N ARG A 52 -11.02 10.50 8.13
CA ARG A 52 -10.69 9.16 8.60
C ARG A 52 -9.44 8.63 7.92
N VAL A 53 -9.31 8.85 6.62
CA VAL A 53 -8.12 8.46 5.88
C VAL A 53 -6.88 9.13 6.47
N GLU A 54 -6.98 10.41 6.76
CA GLU A 54 -5.83 11.16 7.26
C GLU A 54 -5.48 10.79 8.70
N LYS A 55 -6.36 10.08 9.38
CA LYS A 55 -6.05 9.51 10.69
C LYS A 55 -5.54 8.07 10.58
N GLY A 56 -5.50 7.51 9.38
CA GLY A 56 -5.05 6.15 9.20
C GLY A 56 -6.07 5.12 9.65
N ASP A 57 -7.36 5.43 9.50
CA ASP A 57 -8.44 4.56 9.96
C ASP A 57 -8.45 3.26 9.18
N ALA A 58 -8.30 2.14 9.89
CA ALA A 58 -8.29 0.82 9.29
C ALA A 58 -9.66 0.39 8.76
N GLY A 59 -10.71 1.09 9.15
CA GLY A 59 -12.05 0.77 8.70
C GLY A 59 -12.40 1.34 7.34
N VAL A 60 -11.53 2.18 6.78
CA VAL A 60 -11.74 2.72 5.44
C VAL A 60 -11.13 1.75 4.43
N SER A 61 -11.82 1.53 3.33
CA SER A 61 -11.35 0.55 2.35
C SER A 61 -10.05 0.97 1.70
N MET A 62 -9.31 -0.02 1.24
CA MET A 62 -8.09 0.24 0.49
C MET A 62 -8.40 1.02 -0.79
N GLY A 63 -9.54 0.75 -1.41
CA GLY A 63 -9.93 1.48 -2.61
C GLY A 63 -10.06 2.97 -2.38
N ILE A 64 -10.57 3.36 -1.22
CA ILE A 64 -10.68 4.78 -0.90
C ILE A 64 -9.29 5.38 -0.67
N TYR A 65 -8.41 4.67 0.05
CA TYR A 65 -7.03 5.13 0.18
C TYR A 65 -6.38 5.28 -1.19
N ALA A 66 -6.64 4.33 -2.08
CA ALA A 66 -6.09 4.39 -3.43
C ALA A 66 -6.56 5.61 -4.19
N SER A 67 -7.85 5.96 -4.06
CA SER A 67 -8.40 7.14 -4.72
C SER A 67 -7.75 8.42 -4.21
N VAL A 68 -7.53 8.49 -2.90
CA VAL A 68 -6.87 9.64 -2.31
C VAL A 68 -5.43 9.74 -2.81
N LEU A 69 -4.72 8.62 -2.85
CA LEU A 69 -3.35 8.60 -3.36
C LEU A 69 -3.30 8.98 -4.83
N PHE A 70 -4.32 8.58 -5.59
CA PHE A 70 -4.40 8.94 -7.00
C PHE A 70 -4.47 10.47 -7.16
N VAL A 71 -5.26 11.14 -6.34
CA VAL A 71 -5.37 12.59 -6.38
C VAL A 71 -4.02 13.25 -6.10
N LEU A 72 -3.22 12.62 -5.24
CA LEU A 72 -1.89 13.13 -4.92
C LEU A 72 -0.84 12.74 -5.94
N GLY A 73 -1.19 11.92 -6.93
CA GLY A 73 -0.22 11.46 -7.91
C GLY A 73 0.66 10.33 -7.42
N MET A 74 0.20 9.57 -6.43
CA MET A 74 1.00 8.53 -5.80
C MET A 74 0.39 7.14 -5.91
N ALA A 75 -0.61 6.97 -6.80
CA ALA A 75 -1.29 5.67 -6.89
C ALA A 75 -0.35 4.54 -7.29
N ASP A 76 0.66 4.84 -8.08
CA ASP A 76 1.59 3.80 -8.54
C ASP A 76 2.31 3.11 -7.40
N ARG A 77 2.49 3.81 -6.29
CA ARG A 77 3.19 3.22 -5.14
C ARG A 77 2.44 2.04 -4.55
N LEU A 78 1.11 2.02 -4.70
CA LEU A 78 0.33 0.89 -4.22
C LEU A 78 0.66 -0.38 -4.99
N GLY A 79 0.88 -0.25 -6.28
CA GLY A 79 1.19 -1.41 -7.10
C GLY A 79 2.49 -2.08 -6.72
N ASP A 80 3.35 -1.37 -6.01
CA ASP A 80 4.67 -1.87 -5.66
C ASP A 80 4.75 -2.45 -4.26
N LEU A 81 3.67 -2.41 -3.49
CA LEU A 81 3.73 -2.79 -2.08
C LEU A 81 4.19 -4.22 -1.85
N ALA A 82 3.81 -5.13 -2.72
CA ALA A 82 4.18 -6.53 -2.58
C ALA A 82 5.00 -7.01 -3.78
N ASP A 83 5.69 -6.08 -4.42
CA ASP A 83 6.48 -6.40 -5.61
C ASP A 83 7.59 -7.39 -5.24
N ALA A 84 7.73 -8.42 -6.07
CA ALA A 84 8.73 -9.47 -5.85
C ALA A 84 10.14 -8.89 -5.74
N ALA A 85 10.43 -7.82 -6.48
CA ALA A 85 11.76 -7.23 -6.44
C ALA A 85 12.13 -6.70 -5.07
N SER A 86 11.13 -6.34 -4.26
CA SER A 86 11.36 -5.82 -2.91
C SER A 86 11.08 -6.85 -1.83
N ASP A 87 10.69 -8.06 -2.21
CA ASP A 87 10.28 -9.09 -1.28
C ASP A 87 11.46 -10.03 -0.99
N GLN A 88 12.36 -9.58 -0.15
CA GLN A 88 13.57 -10.35 0.11
C GLN A 88 13.29 -11.66 0.82
N ILE A 89 12.32 -11.65 1.73
CA ILE A 89 11.98 -12.87 2.45
C ILE A 89 11.42 -13.91 1.48
N GLY A 90 10.47 -13.49 0.62
CA GLY A 90 9.88 -14.39 -0.35
C GLY A 90 10.90 -14.91 -1.34
N LEU A 91 11.79 -14.03 -1.80
CA LEU A 91 12.84 -14.44 -2.73
C LEU A 91 13.80 -15.44 -2.08
N SER A 92 14.14 -15.22 -0.82
CA SER A 92 14.99 -16.17 -0.11
C SER A 92 14.31 -17.52 0.06
N LEU A 93 13.01 -17.50 0.39
CA LEU A 93 12.27 -18.74 0.54
C LEU A 93 12.19 -19.49 -0.77
N GLU A 94 11.98 -18.78 -1.85
CA GLU A 94 11.91 -19.40 -3.16
C GLU A 94 13.24 -20.03 -3.53
N GLU A 95 14.33 -19.34 -3.26
CA GLU A 95 15.65 -19.86 -3.55
C GLU A 95 15.97 -21.10 -2.75
N GLU A 96 15.56 -21.15 -1.48
CA GLU A 96 15.77 -22.33 -0.66
C GLU A 96 15.04 -23.55 -1.18
N ARG A 97 13.93 -23.32 -1.87
CA ARG A 97 13.13 -24.43 -2.40
C ARG A 97 13.59 -24.94 -3.74
N LEU A 98 14.36 -24.14 -4.46
CA LEU A 98 14.81 -24.54 -5.78
C LEU A 98 15.89 -25.61 -5.65
N PRO A 99 15.71 -26.75 -6.30
CA PRO A 99 16.78 -27.76 -6.34
C PRO A 99 17.98 -27.21 -7.10
N ARG A 100 19.15 -27.57 -6.65
CA ARG A 100 20.36 -27.07 -7.29
C ARG A 100 20.47 -27.48 -8.74
N ARG A 101 20.06 -28.71 -9.06
CA ARG A 101 20.15 -29.18 -10.43
C ARG A 101 19.27 -28.36 -11.35
N ILE A 102 18.16 -27.84 -10.86
CA ILE A 102 17.31 -27.03 -11.69
C ILE A 102 18.01 -25.73 -12.04
N ARG A 103 18.69 -25.13 -11.07
CA ARG A 103 19.42 -23.91 -11.37
C ARG A 103 20.51 -24.13 -12.37
N ALA A 104 21.20 -25.25 -12.28
CA ALA A 104 22.25 -25.57 -13.23
C ALA A 104 21.67 -25.78 -14.63
N ALA A 105 20.49 -26.33 -14.71
CA ALA A 105 19.89 -26.64 -16.00
C ALA A 105 19.29 -25.40 -16.66
N ARG A 106 19.19 -24.29 -15.97
CA ARG A 106 18.56 -23.11 -16.53
C ARG A 106 19.55 -22.00 -16.68
N PRO A 107 20.34 -22.09 -17.63
CA PRO A 107 21.39 -21.13 -17.77
C PRO A 107 20.89 -19.78 -18.09
N LYS A 108 19.83 -19.55 -18.51
CA LYS A 108 19.54 -18.30 -18.93
C LYS A 108 18.32 -17.83 -18.81
N SER A 109 17.78 -17.49 -18.83
CA SER A 109 16.82 -17.28 -18.80
C SER A 109 16.33 -16.25 -18.74
N SER A 110 16.09 -16.21 -18.93
CA SER A 110 15.62 -15.60 -19.10
C SER A 110 15.08 -14.82 -18.63
N GLY A 111 15.06 -14.52 -18.46
CA GLY A 111 14.60 -13.95 -17.89
C GLY A 111 13.68 -13.48 -17.84
N ALA A 112 13.43 -13.57 -18.12
CA ALA A 112 12.43 -13.27 -18.11
C ALA A 112 11.79 -13.29 -17.16
N GLY A 113 11.96 -13.30 -16.95
CA GLY A 113 11.43 -13.47 -16.30
C GLY A 113 10.78 -13.18 -15.91
N HIS A 114 10.60 -13.09 -15.82
CA HIS A 114 9.98 -13.06 -15.51
C HIS A 114 9.17 -13.10 -15.19
N GLY A 115 9.14 -13.06 -15.30
CA GLY A 115 8.43 -13.14 -14.90
C GLY A 115 7.51 -13.48 -14.73
N THR A 116 7.11 -13.54 -14.92
CA THR A 116 6.19 -13.84 -14.63
C THR A 116 6.02 -14.34 -14.16
#